data_2aae116f3a7f17ed5c667749abee1e69
#
_entry.id   2aae116f3a7f17ed5c667749abee1e69
#
_cell.length_a   1.000
_cell.length_b   1.000
_cell.length_c   1.000
_cell.angle_alpha   90.00
_cell.angle_beta   90.00
_cell.angle_gamma   90.00
#
_symmetry.space_group_name_H-M   'P 1'
#
loop_
_entity.id
_entity.type
_entity.pdbx_description
1 polymer ?
#
loop_
_entity_poly.entity_id
_entity_poly.type
_entity_poly.pdbx_seq_one_letter_code
_entity_poly.pdbx_strand_id
1 'polypeptide(L)'
;MQVGLLVAFFEAASSLPQGPPFQSAFASLFAIPLIIIQLESSRRNNPIFIRWSALITGAAAQLVGAAVAVPVWMALYSLTSTPGAVTGSNTRIRTIAPAFTAAFFGLALLMTNEGDYLTKDGSFIGSAFWQAFPLWTALLQVVLPIFLTNNGTTANMEARKTQTFFIILTTA
;
A
#
# COMPACT_ATOMS: atom_id res chain seq x y z
N MET A 1 -13.28 17.89 0.64
CA MET A 1 -12.31 18.99 0.58
C MET A 1 -10.85 18.49 0.52
N GLN A 2 -10.41 17.55 1.37
CA GLN A 2 -9.01 17.05 1.36
C GLN A 2 -8.64 16.23 0.11
N VAL A 3 -9.52 15.38 -0.40
CA VAL A 3 -9.27 14.59 -1.62
C VAL A 3 -8.99 15.52 -2.81
N GLY A 4 -9.76 16.60 -2.94
CA GLY A 4 -9.52 17.58 -4.00
C GLY A 4 -8.18 18.32 -3.87
N LEU A 5 -7.70 18.56 -2.63
CA LEU A 5 -6.39 19.18 -2.41
C LEU A 5 -5.25 18.24 -2.84
N LEU A 6 -5.33 16.96 -2.51
CA LEU A 6 -4.34 15.97 -2.90
C LEU A 6 -4.32 15.75 -4.42
N VAL A 7 -5.49 15.67 -5.05
CA VAL A 7 -5.58 15.59 -6.51
C VAL A 7 -4.93 16.82 -7.15
N ALA A 8 -5.28 18.03 -6.71
CA ALA A 8 -4.70 19.26 -7.23
C ALA A 8 -3.17 19.33 -7.01
N PHE A 9 -2.67 18.79 -5.87
CA PHE A 9 -1.23 18.69 -5.62
C PHE A 9 -0.54 17.78 -6.63
N PHE A 10 -1.09 16.58 -6.89
CA PHE A 10 -0.50 15.65 -7.85
C PHE A 10 -0.59 16.17 -9.28
N GLU A 11 -1.69 16.83 -9.67
CA GLU A 11 -1.81 17.48 -10.97
C GLU A 11 -0.78 18.60 -11.15
N ALA A 12 -0.63 19.46 -10.14
CA ALA A 12 0.39 20.51 -10.16
C ALA A 12 1.81 19.93 -10.23
N ALA A 13 2.08 18.85 -9.48
CA ALA A 13 3.36 18.16 -9.54
C ALA A 13 3.61 17.54 -10.92
N SER A 14 2.60 16.93 -11.55
CA SER A 14 2.72 16.32 -12.89
C SER A 14 3.05 17.33 -13.98
N SER A 15 2.59 18.57 -13.84
CA SER A 15 2.83 19.63 -14.82
C SER A 15 4.28 20.15 -14.84
N LEU A 16 5.10 19.78 -13.85
CA LEU A 16 6.50 20.18 -13.76
C LEU A 16 7.40 19.15 -14.46
N PRO A 17 8.52 19.57 -15.10
CA PRO A 17 9.47 18.65 -15.74
C PRO A 17 10.03 17.60 -14.78
N GLN A 18 10.15 17.91 -13.49
CA GLN A 18 10.60 17.00 -12.44
C GLN A 18 9.45 16.23 -11.78
N GLY A 19 8.23 16.44 -12.23
CA GLY A 19 7.01 15.84 -11.63
C GLY A 19 7.01 14.34 -11.63
N PRO A 20 7.21 13.64 -12.76
CA PRO A 20 7.22 12.19 -12.79
C PRO A 20 8.28 11.53 -11.89
N PRO A 21 9.57 11.95 -11.91
CA PRO A 21 10.56 11.40 -10.98
C PRO A 21 10.23 11.72 -9.52
N PHE A 22 9.71 12.90 -9.21
CA PHE A 22 9.26 13.24 -7.87
C PHE A 22 8.12 12.32 -7.40
N GLN A 23 7.10 12.11 -8.23
CA GLN A 23 5.98 11.24 -7.90
C GLN A 23 6.42 9.79 -7.70
N SER A 24 7.33 9.28 -8.53
CA SER A 24 7.89 7.94 -8.39
C SER A 24 8.66 7.77 -7.09
N ALA A 25 9.52 8.73 -6.75
CA ALA A 25 10.26 8.74 -5.48
C ALA A 25 9.32 8.83 -4.28
N PHE A 26 8.32 9.71 -4.33
CA PHE A 26 7.31 9.86 -3.30
C PHE A 26 6.51 8.57 -3.10
N ALA A 27 6.02 7.97 -4.18
CA ALA A 27 5.29 6.70 -4.12
C ALA A 27 6.15 5.59 -3.52
N SER A 28 7.42 5.47 -3.90
CA SER A 28 8.34 4.47 -3.39
C SER A 28 8.59 4.64 -1.88
N LEU A 29 8.88 5.87 -1.43
CA LEU A 29 9.07 6.18 -0.01
C LEU A 29 7.81 5.92 0.83
N PHE A 30 6.64 6.21 0.26
CA PHE A 30 5.36 5.99 0.93
C PHE A 30 4.97 4.51 1.00
N ALA A 31 5.35 3.72 0.00
CA ALA A 31 5.07 2.30 -0.08
C ALA A 31 5.74 1.50 1.04
N ILE A 32 6.98 1.82 1.40
CA ILE A 32 7.79 1.06 2.38
C ILE A 32 7.07 0.93 3.73
N PRO A 33 6.69 2.01 4.43
CA PRO A 33 6.01 1.89 5.71
C PRO A 33 4.67 1.16 5.61
N LEU A 34 3.93 1.33 4.52
CA LEU A 34 2.65 0.66 4.33
C LEU A 34 2.80 -0.85 4.15
N ILE A 35 3.87 -1.30 3.48
CA ILE A 35 4.18 -2.73 3.35
C ILE A 35 4.57 -3.32 4.70
N ILE A 36 5.39 -2.61 5.47
CA ILE A 36 5.76 -3.02 6.83
C ILE A 36 4.50 -3.16 7.70
N ILE A 37 3.60 -2.18 7.65
CA ILE A 37 2.31 -2.22 8.35
C ILE A 37 1.50 -3.46 7.94
N GLN A 38 1.44 -3.79 6.66
CA GLN A 38 0.72 -4.97 6.17
C GLN A 38 1.33 -6.28 6.65
N LEU A 39 2.66 -6.40 6.61
CA LEU A 39 3.37 -7.58 7.11
C LEU A 39 3.18 -7.75 8.60
N GLU A 40 3.37 -6.68 9.37
CA GLU A 40 3.18 -6.70 10.81
C GLU A 40 1.73 -6.99 11.22
N SER A 41 0.75 -6.42 10.50
CA SER A 41 -0.68 -6.72 10.74
C SER A 41 -1.02 -8.19 10.53
N SER A 42 -0.22 -8.92 9.76
CA SER A 42 -0.42 -10.35 9.47
C SER A 42 0.09 -11.28 10.57
N ARG A 43 0.76 -10.79 11.61
CA ARG A 43 1.23 -11.60 12.74
C ARG A 43 0.05 -12.12 13.57
N ARG A 44 0.13 -13.40 13.95
CA ARG A 44 -0.98 -14.13 14.59
C ARG A 44 -1.39 -13.56 15.96
N ASN A 45 -0.42 -13.13 16.76
CA ASN A 45 -0.64 -12.73 18.14
C ASN A 45 -1.07 -11.26 18.28
N ASN A 46 -1.23 -10.53 17.18
CA ASN A 46 -1.66 -9.14 17.23
C ASN A 46 -3.13 -9.00 17.63
N PRO A 47 -3.46 -7.98 18.43
CA PRO A 47 -4.83 -7.59 18.69
C PRO A 47 -5.60 -7.32 17.38
N ILE A 48 -6.92 -7.44 17.43
CA ILE A 48 -7.76 -7.31 16.23
C ILE A 48 -7.57 -5.97 15.53
N PHE A 49 -7.40 -4.88 16.27
CA PHE A 49 -7.19 -3.54 15.69
C PHE A 49 -5.84 -3.42 14.95
N ILE A 50 -4.80 -4.14 15.40
CA ILE A 50 -3.53 -4.22 14.66
C ILE A 50 -3.70 -5.06 13.39
N ARG A 51 -4.53 -6.10 13.40
CA ARG A 51 -4.78 -6.90 12.18
C ARG A 51 -5.48 -6.10 11.07
N TRP A 52 -6.26 -5.09 11.43
CA TRP A 52 -6.89 -4.18 10.48
C TRP A 52 -6.09 -2.89 10.26
N SER A 53 -4.93 -2.77 10.90
CA SER A 53 -4.16 -1.52 10.90
C SER A 53 -3.70 -1.10 9.51
N ALA A 54 -3.45 -2.03 8.60
CA ALA A 54 -3.07 -1.68 7.23
C ALA A 54 -4.16 -0.85 6.52
N LEU A 55 -5.43 -1.26 6.67
CA LEU A 55 -6.56 -0.51 6.12
C LEU A 55 -6.78 0.80 6.89
N ILE A 56 -6.79 0.74 8.22
CA ILE A 56 -7.05 1.90 9.10
C ILE A 56 -5.96 2.96 8.91
N THR A 57 -4.68 2.56 8.97
CA THR A 57 -3.55 3.49 8.82
C THR A 57 -3.44 4.01 7.40
N GLY A 58 -3.70 3.17 6.40
CA GLY A 58 -3.77 3.62 5.01
C GLY A 58 -4.86 4.65 4.78
N ALA A 59 -6.06 4.43 5.31
CA ALA A 59 -7.15 5.41 5.25
C ALA A 59 -6.82 6.68 6.04
N ALA A 60 -6.26 6.55 7.24
CA ALA A 60 -5.83 7.71 8.04
C ALA A 60 -4.75 8.52 7.32
N ALA A 61 -3.79 7.85 6.65
CA ALA A 61 -2.76 8.51 5.87
C ALA A 61 -3.33 9.35 4.73
N GLN A 62 -4.46 8.95 4.13
CA GLN A 62 -5.17 9.75 3.12
C GLN A 62 -5.90 10.95 3.72
N LEU A 63 -6.31 10.88 4.99
CA LEU A 63 -7.07 11.94 5.66
C LEU A 63 -6.18 12.97 6.36
N VAL A 64 -5.16 12.53 7.07
CA VAL A 64 -4.31 13.38 7.91
C VAL A 64 -2.84 13.38 7.49
N GLY A 65 -2.50 12.63 6.45
CA GLY A 65 -1.14 12.47 5.94
C GLY A 65 -0.37 11.34 6.62
N ALA A 66 0.51 10.71 5.86
CA ALA A 66 1.34 9.60 6.32
C ALA A 66 2.34 10.02 7.42
N ALA A 67 2.80 11.27 7.38
CA ALA A 67 3.70 11.83 8.40
C ALA A 67 3.10 11.81 9.80
N VAL A 68 1.76 11.76 9.91
CA VAL A 68 1.04 11.64 11.19
C VAL A 68 0.59 10.20 11.42
N ALA A 69 -0.07 9.60 10.44
CA ALA A 69 -0.69 8.28 10.58
C ALA A 69 0.34 7.16 10.86
N VAL A 70 1.48 7.17 10.19
CA VAL A 70 2.52 6.13 10.36
C VAL A 70 3.18 6.18 11.74
N PRO A 71 3.68 7.32 12.25
CA PRO A 71 4.23 7.38 13.60
C PRO A 71 3.22 7.02 14.69
N VAL A 72 1.96 7.44 14.56
CA VAL A 72 0.90 7.04 15.50
C VAL A 72 0.70 5.54 15.49
N TRP A 73 0.65 4.92 14.31
CA TRP A 73 0.57 3.47 14.22
C TRP A 73 1.80 2.80 14.86
N MET A 74 3.01 3.28 14.58
CA MET A 74 4.24 2.72 15.16
C MET A 74 4.22 2.76 16.68
N ALA A 75 3.76 3.87 17.27
CA ALA A 75 3.61 4.00 18.72
C ALA A 75 2.59 2.99 19.27
N LEU A 76 1.41 2.89 18.67
CA LEU A 76 0.37 1.92 19.07
C LEU A 76 0.87 0.48 18.91
N TYR A 77 1.54 0.17 17.81
CA TYR A 77 2.11 -1.14 17.56
C TYR A 77 3.15 -1.50 18.63
N SER A 78 4.07 -0.59 18.95
CA SER A 78 5.12 -0.81 19.96
C SER A 78 4.56 -1.05 21.36
N LEU A 79 3.43 -0.43 21.69
CA LEU A 79 2.79 -0.56 22.99
C LEU A 79 1.91 -1.82 23.13
N THR A 80 1.43 -2.37 22.02
CA THR A 80 0.37 -3.39 22.05
C THR A 80 0.74 -4.71 21.39
N SER A 81 1.76 -4.70 20.51
CA SER A 81 2.17 -5.93 19.83
C SER A 81 3.10 -6.76 20.69
N THR A 82 2.89 -8.06 20.67
CA THR A 82 3.84 -9.02 21.26
C THR A 82 4.74 -9.58 20.16
N PRO A 83 6.07 -9.68 20.41
CA PRO A 83 6.97 -10.35 19.48
C PRO A 83 6.47 -11.76 19.18
N GLY A 84 6.29 -12.10 17.94
CA GLY A 84 5.80 -13.40 17.52
C GLY A 84 6.19 -13.71 16.08
N ALA A 85 6.18 -15.00 15.74
CA ALA A 85 6.39 -15.41 14.36
C ALA A 85 5.26 -14.86 13.47
N VAL A 86 5.59 -14.56 12.21
CA VAL A 86 4.59 -14.28 11.19
C VAL A 86 3.85 -15.59 10.90
N THR A 87 2.72 -15.78 11.55
CA THR A 87 1.91 -17.00 11.50
C THR A 87 0.54 -16.75 10.88
N GLY A 88 0.44 -15.79 9.98
CA GLY A 88 -0.74 -15.64 9.12
C GLY A 88 -0.93 -16.88 8.24
N SER A 89 -2.12 -17.06 7.66
CA SER A 89 -2.26 -18.08 6.62
C SER A 89 -1.26 -17.75 5.51
N ASN A 90 -0.50 -18.76 5.04
CA ASN A 90 0.46 -18.58 3.95
C ASN A 90 -0.17 -17.87 2.75
N THR A 91 -1.42 -18.16 2.48
CA THR A 91 -2.21 -17.55 1.40
C THR A 91 -2.34 -16.03 1.58
N ARG A 92 -2.66 -15.55 2.81
CA ARG A 92 -2.80 -14.11 3.06
C ARG A 92 -1.49 -13.36 2.85
N ILE A 93 -0.37 -13.91 3.29
CA ILE A 93 0.94 -13.27 3.11
C ILE A 93 1.33 -13.22 1.63
N ARG A 94 1.06 -14.30 0.89
CA ARG A 94 1.32 -14.37 -0.56
C ARG A 94 0.51 -13.36 -1.36
N THR A 95 -0.63 -12.90 -0.85
CA THR A 95 -1.46 -11.89 -1.53
C THR A 95 -1.00 -10.46 -1.27
N ILE A 96 -0.14 -10.19 -0.29
CA ILE A 96 0.30 -8.82 0.04
C ILE A 96 1.01 -8.18 -1.16
N ALA A 97 2.02 -8.85 -1.73
CA ALA A 97 2.78 -8.29 -2.85
C ALA A 97 1.88 -8.00 -4.07
N PRO A 98 1.13 -8.95 -4.62
CA PRO A 98 0.33 -8.70 -5.82
C PRO A 98 -0.83 -7.72 -5.54
N ALA A 99 -1.47 -7.78 -4.38
CA ALA A 99 -2.55 -6.85 -4.02
C ALA A 99 -2.04 -5.42 -3.89
N PHE A 100 -0.91 -5.23 -3.21
CA PHE A 100 -0.31 -3.91 -3.05
C PHE A 100 0.21 -3.36 -4.37
N THR A 101 0.89 -4.18 -5.17
CA THR A 101 1.39 -3.76 -6.49
C THR A 101 0.24 -3.31 -7.39
N ALA A 102 -0.82 -4.08 -7.48
CA ALA A 102 -1.98 -3.72 -8.30
C ALA A 102 -2.70 -2.46 -7.79
N ALA A 103 -2.96 -2.38 -6.47
CA ALA A 103 -3.73 -1.28 -5.90
C ALA A 103 -2.92 0.01 -5.74
N PHE A 104 -1.65 -0.06 -5.45
CA PHE A 104 -0.81 1.11 -5.22
C PHE A 104 -0.07 1.53 -6.49
N PHE A 105 0.80 0.69 -7.02
CA PHE A 105 1.62 1.04 -8.19
C PHE A 105 0.82 0.99 -9.49
N GLY A 106 -0.09 0.02 -9.67
CA GLY A 106 -0.91 -0.08 -10.88
C GLY A 106 -1.77 1.15 -11.08
N LEU A 107 -2.41 1.65 -10.01
CA LEU A 107 -3.19 2.89 -10.07
C LEU A 107 -2.30 4.14 -10.15
N ALA A 108 -1.12 4.15 -9.51
CA ALA A 108 -0.18 5.24 -9.63
C ALA A 108 0.32 5.42 -11.07
N LEU A 109 0.55 4.33 -11.80
CA LEU A 109 0.91 4.39 -13.22
C LEU A 109 -0.18 5.03 -14.08
N LEU A 110 -1.45 4.83 -13.75
CA LEU A 110 -2.55 5.50 -14.45
C LEU A 110 -2.54 7.01 -14.23
N MET A 111 -2.10 7.48 -13.05
CA MET A 111 -1.98 8.92 -12.77
C MET A 111 -0.84 9.59 -13.53
N THR A 112 0.27 8.87 -13.78
CA THR A 112 1.48 9.43 -14.40
C THR A 112 1.47 9.43 -15.93
N ASN A 113 0.52 8.73 -16.56
CA ASN A 113 0.40 8.61 -18.02
C ASN A 113 -0.64 9.59 -18.61
N GLU A 114 -0.71 10.81 -18.07
CA GLU A 114 -1.56 11.87 -18.61
C GLU A 114 -1.07 12.25 -20.03
N GLY A 115 -2.02 12.26 -20.96
CA GLY A 115 -1.76 12.62 -22.36
C GLY A 115 -1.55 11.44 -23.31
N ASP A 116 -1.02 10.30 -22.84
CA ASP A 116 -0.81 9.14 -23.71
C ASP A 116 -2.04 8.21 -23.76
N TYR A 117 -2.67 7.99 -22.60
CA TYR A 117 -3.76 7.02 -22.47
C TYR A 117 -5.03 7.59 -21.80
N LEU A 118 -4.93 8.71 -21.08
CA LEU A 118 -6.03 9.30 -20.32
C LEU A 118 -6.23 10.77 -20.69
N THR A 119 -7.49 11.16 -20.81
CA THR A 119 -7.91 12.57 -20.83
C THR A 119 -7.70 13.20 -19.45
N LYS A 120 -7.74 14.54 -19.33
CA LYS A 120 -7.69 15.24 -18.05
C LYS A 120 -8.71 14.70 -17.04
N ASP A 121 -9.95 14.43 -17.49
CA ASP A 121 -10.98 13.85 -16.64
C ASP A 121 -10.63 12.42 -16.20
N GLY A 122 -10.01 11.65 -17.08
CA GLY A 122 -9.50 10.32 -16.77
C GLY A 122 -8.39 10.32 -15.73
N SER A 123 -7.45 11.27 -15.81
CA SER A 123 -6.39 11.46 -14.82
C SER A 123 -6.96 11.85 -13.43
N PHE A 124 -7.92 12.76 -13.41
CA PHE A 124 -8.63 13.13 -12.17
C PHE A 124 -9.34 11.92 -11.53
N ILE A 125 -10.07 11.15 -12.33
CA ILE A 125 -10.72 9.92 -11.86
C ILE A 125 -9.69 8.92 -11.38
N GLY A 126 -8.59 8.72 -12.11
CA GLY A 126 -7.46 7.86 -11.72
C GLY A 126 -6.88 8.24 -10.36
N SER A 127 -6.65 9.55 -10.14
CA SER A 127 -6.16 10.08 -8.87
C SER A 127 -7.13 9.84 -7.72
N ALA A 128 -8.44 10.02 -7.95
CA ALA A 128 -9.47 9.73 -6.95
C ALA A 128 -9.53 8.23 -6.61
N PHE A 129 -9.42 7.35 -7.61
CA PHE A 129 -9.32 5.91 -7.40
C PHE A 129 -8.05 5.51 -6.63
N TRP A 130 -6.91 6.13 -6.93
CA TRP A 130 -5.67 5.89 -6.21
C TRP A 130 -5.79 6.27 -4.73
N GLN A 131 -6.51 7.33 -4.38
CA GLN A 131 -6.74 7.70 -2.97
C GLN A 131 -7.40 6.56 -2.17
N ALA A 132 -8.18 5.72 -2.83
CA ALA A 132 -8.83 4.56 -2.21
C ALA A 132 -7.95 3.28 -2.21
N PHE A 133 -6.63 3.37 -2.51
CA PHE A 133 -5.75 2.20 -2.59
C PHE A 133 -5.75 1.32 -1.33
N PRO A 134 -5.90 1.83 -0.08
CA PRO A 134 -5.96 0.97 1.08
C PRO A 134 -7.18 0.03 1.04
N LEU A 135 -8.31 0.53 0.53
CA LEU A 135 -9.53 -0.26 0.34
C LEU A 135 -9.33 -1.30 -0.77
N TRP A 136 -8.76 -0.90 -1.91
CA TRP A 136 -8.47 -1.83 -3.01
C TRP A 136 -7.49 -2.92 -2.61
N THR A 137 -6.44 -2.56 -1.87
CA THR A 137 -5.49 -3.54 -1.34
C THR A 137 -6.18 -4.54 -0.41
N ALA A 138 -7.03 -4.07 0.50
CA ALA A 138 -7.79 -4.95 1.40
C ALA A 138 -8.74 -5.88 0.62
N LEU A 139 -9.46 -5.34 -0.37
CA LEU A 139 -10.36 -6.11 -1.23
C LEU A 139 -9.61 -7.20 -2.01
N LEU A 140 -8.49 -6.84 -2.64
CA LEU A 140 -7.66 -7.79 -3.38
C LEU A 140 -7.09 -8.88 -2.48
N GLN A 141 -6.72 -8.58 -1.23
CA GLN A 141 -6.28 -9.58 -0.27
C GLN A 141 -7.39 -10.55 0.16
N VAL A 142 -8.65 -10.21 -0.02
CA VAL A 142 -9.78 -11.12 0.18
C VAL A 142 -10.04 -11.95 -1.07
N VAL A 143 -9.92 -11.36 -2.25
CA VAL A 143 -10.27 -12.01 -3.53
C VAL A 143 -9.14 -12.90 -4.06
N LEU A 144 -7.89 -12.44 -4.01
CA LEU A 144 -6.75 -13.19 -4.56
C LEU A 144 -6.54 -14.60 -3.97
N PRO A 145 -6.78 -14.86 -2.66
CA PRO A 145 -6.68 -16.21 -2.10
C PRO A 145 -7.57 -17.24 -2.80
N ILE A 146 -8.69 -16.84 -3.39
CA ILE A 146 -9.60 -17.72 -4.11
C ILE A 146 -8.90 -18.36 -5.33
N PHE A 147 -7.96 -17.63 -5.92
CA PHE A 147 -7.24 -18.06 -7.13
C PHE A 147 -5.86 -18.65 -6.83
N LEU A 148 -5.36 -18.52 -5.60
CA LEU A 148 -4.03 -18.97 -5.22
C LEU A 148 -4.10 -20.33 -4.53
N THR A 149 -3.47 -21.34 -5.13
CA THR A 149 -3.30 -22.65 -4.52
C THR A 149 -2.30 -22.59 -3.36
N ASN A 150 -2.55 -23.35 -2.30
CA ASN A 150 -1.67 -23.46 -1.15
C ASN A 150 -0.51 -24.42 -1.48
N ASN A 151 0.67 -23.91 -1.78
CA ASN A 151 1.84 -24.69 -2.19
C ASN A 151 2.73 -25.16 -1.01
N GLY A 152 2.20 -25.25 0.20
CA GLY A 152 2.95 -25.80 1.34
C GLY A 152 4.14 -24.97 1.85
N THR A 153 4.35 -23.76 1.30
CA THR A 153 5.44 -22.87 1.76
C THR A 153 5.14 -22.31 3.15
N THR A 154 6.18 -22.12 3.97
CA THR A 154 6.00 -21.54 5.31
C THR A 154 5.71 -20.04 5.23
N ALA A 155 4.92 -19.53 6.19
CA ALA A 155 4.58 -18.10 6.26
C ALA A 155 5.81 -17.18 6.31
N ASN A 156 6.89 -17.62 6.99
CA ASN A 156 8.14 -16.87 7.07
C ASN A 156 8.85 -16.77 5.71
N MET A 157 8.82 -17.83 4.92
CA MET A 157 9.42 -17.82 3.57
C MET A 157 8.66 -16.89 2.64
N GLU A 158 7.33 -16.89 2.68
CA GLU A 158 6.50 -15.99 1.87
C GLU A 158 6.66 -14.53 2.31
N ALA A 159 6.78 -14.25 3.61
CA ALA A 159 7.07 -12.91 4.12
C ALA A 159 8.43 -12.39 3.60
N ARG A 160 9.48 -13.23 3.62
CA ARG A 160 10.78 -12.88 3.04
C ARG A 160 10.72 -12.59 1.55
N LYS A 161 10.03 -13.42 0.78
CA LYS A 161 9.82 -13.19 -0.67
C LYS A 161 9.13 -11.86 -0.92
N THR A 162 8.08 -11.56 -0.14
CA THR A 162 7.35 -10.30 -0.23
C THR A 162 8.28 -9.11 0.06
N GLN A 163 9.08 -9.17 1.13
CA GLN A 163 10.04 -8.12 1.47
C GLN A 163 11.07 -7.93 0.35
N THR A 164 11.67 -9.02 -0.14
CA THR A 164 12.66 -8.97 -1.23
C THR A 164 12.06 -8.37 -2.49
N PHE A 165 10.85 -8.78 -2.87
CA PHE A 165 10.15 -8.23 -4.02
C PHE A 165 10.00 -6.71 -3.93
N PHE A 166 9.56 -6.20 -2.77
CA PHE A 166 9.39 -4.77 -2.59
C PHE A 166 10.70 -3.99 -2.52
N ILE A 167 11.76 -4.56 -1.95
CA ILE A 167 13.10 -3.95 -2.00
C ILE A 167 13.52 -3.78 -3.46
N ILE A 168 13.42 -4.82 -4.27
CA ILE A 168 13.77 -4.74 -5.70
C ILE A 168 12.93 -3.66 -6.41
N LEU A 169 11.61 -3.66 -6.17
CA LEU A 169 10.70 -2.71 -6.83
C LEU A 169 10.99 -1.24 -6.47
N THR A 170 11.48 -0.98 -5.25
CA THR A 170 11.74 0.39 -4.79
C THR A 170 13.17 0.88 -5.07
N THR A 171 14.06 0.00 -5.54
CA THR A 171 15.47 0.33 -5.88
C THR A 171 15.74 0.33 -7.38
N ALA A 172 14.80 -0.13 -8.19
CA ALA A 172 14.86 -0.09 -9.67
C ALA A 172 14.29 1.23 -10.21
#